data_efcd96cbda40970e42c4b6450eb079f4
#
_entry.id   efcd96cbda40970e42c4b6450eb079f4
#
_cell.length_a   1.000
_cell.length_b   1.000
_cell.length_c   1.000
_cell.angle_alpha   90.00
_cell.angle_beta   90.00
_cell.angle_gamma   90.00
#
_symmetry.space_group_name_H-M   'P 1'
#
loop_
_entity.id
_entity.type
_entity.pdbx_description
1 polymer ?
#
loop_
_entity_poly.entity_id
_entity_poly.type
_entity_poly.pdbx_seq_one_letter_code
_entity_poly.pdbx_strand_id
1 'polypeptide(L)'
;MTSTDATACGGGARANTSAAERWSSLPGDLLSISYLRLTTTIDRVRFAAVCSAWRAAASRHLPRSALPWLILDPSGAHETNRVYCPEEGVVLPRLSLPGEAVQRCFVGSHEGGWVASSQAPFKIINFFTGAEVALSPHTRPHTDDPLLLRKIVFSEQPTLSSCILAGVTRMHQLAVYKVGCPEAGWTIRGLRGNDRLMDIAFCNGELYGTTQDPDDLVKFEFVVNKHGALVGVKIHYRFCMLGRYRESPEHIRYIVELRGELVMVVRGYRSYKGFTAFRLVHGNIGMHPSSYYYNYKYKWVEVYSFGDYALFLGPTCSKAVQVPAGGHYDIQKNHIYFSHHRCLRRNSEIPNGAKVFLTTVNDDGYRVYYKKDEGNLSRVYYAIGVVRPPMWIFPPGI
;
A
#
# COMPACT_ATOMS: atom_id res chain seq x y z
N MET A 1 -52.46 -3.12 70.80
CA MET A 1 -52.33 -1.72 70.85
C MET A 1 -50.82 -1.43 70.83
N THR A 2 -50.17 -0.94 69.87
CA THR A 2 -50.33 -0.01 68.79
C THR A 2 -49.30 -0.33 67.71
N SER A 3 -49.76 -0.35 66.45
CA SER A 3 -48.98 -0.50 65.23
C SER A 3 -48.17 0.74 65.02
N THR A 4 -46.91 0.58 64.57
CA THR A 4 -46.14 1.69 63.95
C THR A 4 -45.62 1.19 62.62
N ASP A 5 -46.17 1.75 61.54
CA ASP A 5 -45.73 1.67 60.18
C ASP A 5 -44.31 2.24 60.04
N ALA A 6 -43.43 1.46 59.40
CA ALA A 6 -42.11 1.97 58.91
C ALA A 6 -42.15 2.04 57.38
N THR A 7 -42.27 3.26 56.91
CA THR A 7 -42.19 3.64 55.48
C THR A 7 -40.77 3.42 54.98
N ALA A 8 -40.58 2.45 54.07
CA ALA A 8 -39.31 2.21 53.37
C ALA A 8 -39.15 3.24 52.27
N CYS A 9 -38.20 4.17 52.43
CA CYS A 9 -37.69 5.05 51.36
C CYS A 9 -36.83 4.23 50.42
N GLY A 10 -37.34 3.94 49.22
CA GLY A 10 -36.61 3.37 48.13
C GLY A 10 -35.58 4.41 47.56
N GLY A 11 -34.34 4.29 48.00
CA GLY A 11 -33.22 4.99 47.39
C GLY A 11 -32.84 4.33 46.08
N GLY A 12 -33.28 4.87 44.94
CA GLY A 12 -32.84 4.42 43.62
C GLY A 12 -31.32 4.63 43.48
N ALA A 13 -30.60 3.52 43.47
CA ALA A 13 -29.19 3.53 43.13
C ALA A 13 -29.05 4.02 41.68
N ARG A 14 -28.64 5.25 41.46
CA ARG A 14 -28.14 5.73 40.18
C ARG A 14 -26.88 4.95 39.86
N ALA A 15 -26.97 4.00 38.93
CA ALA A 15 -25.84 3.29 38.38
C ALA A 15 -24.86 4.35 37.80
N ASN A 16 -23.67 4.48 38.39
CA ASN A 16 -22.59 5.28 37.86
C ASN A 16 -22.07 4.59 36.57
N THR A 17 -22.73 4.81 35.43
CA THR A 17 -22.22 4.41 34.14
C THR A 17 -20.87 5.09 33.92
N SER A 18 -19.85 4.33 33.58
CA SER A 18 -18.51 4.85 33.34
C SER A 18 -18.55 5.89 32.20
N ALA A 19 -17.60 6.84 32.20
CA ALA A 19 -17.52 7.84 31.13
C ALA A 19 -17.43 7.15 29.75
N ALA A 20 -16.73 6.03 29.66
CA ALA A 20 -16.59 5.22 28.43
C ALA A 20 -17.94 4.67 27.96
N GLU A 21 -18.81 4.17 28.85
CA GLU A 21 -20.14 3.69 28.48
C GLU A 21 -21.05 4.80 27.98
N ARG A 22 -20.92 6.00 28.53
CA ARG A 22 -21.68 7.18 28.08
C ARG A 22 -21.30 7.60 26.66
N TRP A 23 -20.03 7.57 26.31
CA TRP A 23 -19.56 7.90 24.96
C TRP A 23 -19.94 6.85 23.93
N SER A 24 -19.92 5.56 24.29
CA SER A 24 -20.31 4.47 23.38
C SER A 24 -21.83 4.39 23.14
N SER A 25 -22.64 4.97 24.03
CA SER A 25 -24.11 5.00 23.95
C SER A 25 -24.67 6.27 23.29
N LEU A 26 -23.84 7.13 22.72
CA LEU A 26 -24.30 8.32 22.01
C LEU A 26 -25.21 7.94 20.83
N PRO A 27 -26.33 8.67 20.63
CA PRO A 27 -27.19 8.50 19.46
C PRO A 27 -26.42 8.61 18.14
N GLY A 28 -26.71 7.73 17.18
CA GLY A 28 -26.01 7.67 15.91
C GLY A 28 -26.03 8.97 15.11
N ASP A 29 -27.08 9.77 15.25
CA ASP A 29 -27.20 11.06 14.58
C ASP A 29 -26.23 12.11 15.15
N LEU A 30 -26.03 12.12 16.48
CA LEU A 30 -25.03 12.98 17.10
C LEU A 30 -23.61 12.57 16.71
N LEU A 31 -23.36 11.26 16.61
CA LEU A 31 -22.08 10.75 16.10
C LEU A 31 -21.87 11.16 14.66
N SER A 32 -22.89 11.07 13.80
CA SER A 32 -22.83 11.50 12.41
C SER A 32 -22.54 12.99 12.26
N ILE A 33 -23.21 13.83 13.04
CA ILE A 33 -22.96 15.28 13.05
C ILE A 33 -21.52 15.58 13.50
N SER A 34 -21.07 14.91 14.55
CA SER A 34 -19.69 15.04 15.04
C SER A 34 -18.67 14.64 13.97
N TYR A 35 -18.89 13.51 13.31
CA TYR A 35 -18.03 13.04 12.22
C TYR A 35 -17.93 14.01 11.06
N LEU A 36 -19.05 14.59 10.61
CA LEU A 36 -19.10 15.55 9.51
C LEU A 36 -18.33 16.85 9.80
N ARG A 37 -18.16 17.21 11.08
CA ARG A 37 -17.38 18.39 11.50
C ARG A 37 -15.87 18.12 11.54
N LEU A 38 -15.43 16.86 11.46
CA LEU A 38 -14.00 16.55 11.42
C LEU A 38 -13.42 16.95 10.05
N THR A 39 -12.41 17.79 10.09
CA THR A 39 -11.78 18.33 8.89
C THR A 39 -10.62 17.47 8.42
N THR A 40 -9.91 16.83 9.37
CA THR A 40 -8.69 16.07 9.08
C THR A 40 -8.98 14.57 8.92
N THR A 41 -8.22 13.90 8.04
CA THR A 41 -8.30 12.44 7.88
C THR A 41 -7.90 11.72 9.16
N ILE A 42 -6.93 12.25 9.90
CA ILE A 42 -6.47 11.68 11.17
C ILE A 42 -7.59 11.63 12.20
N ASP A 43 -8.33 12.72 12.37
CA ASP A 43 -9.42 12.76 13.35
C ASP A 43 -10.58 11.87 12.95
N ARG A 44 -10.84 11.71 11.66
CA ARG A 44 -11.83 10.72 11.15
C ARG A 44 -11.40 9.31 11.44
N VAL A 45 -10.13 8.96 11.19
CA VAL A 45 -9.56 7.64 11.52
C VAL A 45 -9.68 7.40 13.03
N ARG A 46 -9.29 8.36 13.86
CA ARG A 46 -9.42 8.25 15.32
C ARG A 46 -10.87 8.06 15.75
N PHE A 47 -11.79 8.83 15.15
CA PHE A 47 -13.22 8.69 15.40
C PHE A 47 -13.70 7.27 15.10
N ALA A 48 -13.39 6.74 13.92
CA ALA A 48 -13.79 5.37 13.54
C ALA A 48 -13.10 4.27 14.37
N ALA A 49 -12.00 4.57 15.03
CA ALA A 49 -11.26 3.65 15.88
C ALA A 49 -11.78 3.58 17.32
N VAL A 50 -12.68 4.51 17.76
CA VAL A 50 -13.17 4.56 19.15
C VAL A 50 -13.93 3.30 19.53
N CYS A 51 -14.98 2.94 18.79
CA CYS A 51 -15.77 1.71 19.01
C CYS A 51 -16.59 1.36 17.76
N SER A 52 -17.31 0.23 17.83
CA SER A 52 -18.16 -0.22 16.70
C SER A 52 -19.28 0.76 16.35
N ALA A 53 -19.92 1.40 17.33
CA ALA A 53 -20.99 2.38 17.11
C ALA A 53 -20.46 3.63 16.38
N TRP A 54 -19.30 4.14 16.77
CA TRP A 54 -18.64 5.29 16.14
C TRP A 54 -18.23 4.94 14.71
N ARG A 55 -17.69 3.74 14.50
CA ARG A 55 -17.34 3.24 13.16
C ARG A 55 -18.57 3.11 12.28
N ALA A 56 -19.67 2.56 12.78
CA ALA A 56 -20.93 2.46 12.07
C ALA A 56 -21.51 3.83 11.70
N ALA A 57 -21.35 4.84 12.57
CA ALA A 57 -21.76 6.20 12.26
C ALA A 57 -20.90 6.80 11.14
N ALA A 58 -19.57 6.62 11.18
CA ALA A 58 -18.65 7.06 10.11
C ALA A 58 -19.00 6.43 8.77
N SER A 59 -19.27 5.12 8.73
CA SER A 59 -19.56 4.38 7.50
C SER A 59 -20.90 4.75 6.81
N ARG A 60 -21.78 5.50 7.47
CA ARG A 60 -23.00 6.04 6.85
C ARG A 60 -22.75 7.19 5.87
N HIS A 61 -21.57 7.78 5.95
CA HIS A 61 -21.18 8.90 5.11
C HIS A 61 -20.35 8.38 3.95
N LEU A 62 -20.45 9.06 2.79
CA LEU A 62 -19.61 8.73 1.64
C LEU A 62 -18.15 8.79 2.05
N PRO A 63 -17.38 7.74 1.82
CA PRO A 63 -15.97 7.74 2.16
C PRO A 63 -15.30 8.88 1.40
N ARG A 64 -14.76 9.85 2.14
CA ARG A 64 -13.80 10.76 1.54
C ARG A 64 -12.54 9.94 1.34
N SER A 65 -12.07 9.87 0.10
CA SER A 65 -10.84 9.16 -0.22
C SER A 65 -9.74 9.68 0.68
N ALA A 66 -9.34 8.87 1.65
CA ALA A 66 -8.20 9.20 2.49
C ALA A 66 -6.95 9.10 1.61
N LEU A 67 -6.15 10.15 1.60
CA LEU A 67 -4.92 10.17 0.83
C LEU A 67 -3.87 9.26 1.48
N PRO A 68 -2.99 8.65 0.69
CA PRO A 68 -1.98 7.75 1.23
C PRO A 68 -1.02 8.43 2.20
N TRP A 69 -0.66 7.72 3.26
CA TRP A 69 0.35 8.11 4.22
C TRP A 69 1.66 7.36 3.97
N LEU A 70 2.76 7.80 4.58
CA LEU A 70 4.04 7.13 4.50
C LEU A 70 4.40 6.48 5.84
N ILE A 71 4.59 5.16 5.85
CA ILE A 71 5.22 4.47 6.97
C ILE A 71 6.72 4.70 6.86
N LEU A 72 7.32 5.16 7.95
CA LEU A 72 8.74 5.37 8.11
C LEU A 72 9.28 4.25 9.00
N ASP A 73 10.20 3.46 8.45
CA ASP A 73 10.80 2.33 9.15
C ASP A 73 11.70 2.81 10.30
N PRO A 74 11.71 2.14 11.46
CA PRO A 74 12.50 2.56 12.59
C PRO A 74 14.02 2.54 12.28
N SER A 75 14.74 3.53 12.81
CA SER A 75 16.19 3.68 12.60
C SER A 75 17.06 2.96 13.65
N GLY A 76 16.46 2.30 14.62
CA GLY A 76 17.19 1.62 15.71
C GLY A 76 16.38 0.50 16.38
N ALA A 77 17.04 -0.27 17.23
CA ALA A 77 16.47 -1.45 17.89
C ALA A 77 15.27 -1.14 18.82
N HIS A 78 15.08 0.11 19.22
CA HIS A 78 14.05 0.55 20.17
C HIS A 78 13.03 1.50 19.58
N GLU A 79 13.13 1.81 18.29
CA GLU A 79 12.25 2.77 17.64
C GLU A 79 11.07 2.10 16.97
N THR A 80 9.91 2.73 17.07
CA THR A 80 8.66 2.25 16.48
C THR A 80 8.47 2.81 15.07
N ASN A 81 7.74 2.09 14.22
CA ASN A 81 7.28 2.62 12.94
C ASN A 81 6.53 3.93 13.18
N ARG A 82 6.85 4.95 12.40
CA ARG A 82 6.19 6.26 12.40
C ARG A 82 5.43 6.45 11.11
N VAL A 83 4.46 7.31 11.13
CA VAL A 83 3.65 7.62 9.96
C VAL A 83 3.71 9.10 9.66
N TYR A 84 4.03 9.42 8.42
CA TYR A 84 3.92 10.76 7.88
C TYR A 84 2.61 10.91 7.10
N CYS A 85 1.83 11.93 7.45
CA CYS A 85 0.62 12.32 6.77
C CYS A 85 0.93 13.48 5.80
N PRO A 86 0.93 13.25 4.47
CA PRO A 86 1.24 14.31 3.51
C PRO A 86 0.19 15.42 3.47
N GLU A 87 -1.07 15.14 3.82
CA GLU A 87 -2.14 16.12 3.83
C GLU A 87 -1.90 17.21 4.87
N GLU A 88 -1.42 16.83 6.05
CA GLU A 88 -1.22 17.73 7.17
C GLU A 88 0.25 18.15 7.33
N GLY A 89 1.13 17.51 6.58
CA GLY A 89 2.55 17.76 6.67
C GLY A 89 3.15 17.38 8.03
N VAL A 90 2.56 16.43 8.78
CA VAL A 90 3.00 16.04 10.12
C VAL A 90 3.41 14.58 10.20
N VAL A 91 4.41 14.29 11.03
CA VAL A 91 4.70 12.93 11.48
C VAL A 91 3.87 12.67 12.72
N LEU A 92 3.03 11.63 12.64
CA LEU A 92 2.20 11.24 13.77
C LEU A 92 3.07 10.62 14.87
N PRO A 93 3.03 11.16 16.09
CA PRO A 93 3.65 10.52 17.22
C PRO A 93 2.83 9.27 17.55
N ARG A 94 3.44 8.09 17.36
CA ARG A 94 2.88 6.80 17.80
C ARG A 94 1.39 6.59 17.48
N LEU A 95 1.09 6.09 16.30
CA LEU A 95 -0.03 5.16 16.22
C LEU A 95 0.42 3.96 17.07
N SER A 96 -0.29 3.71 18.17
CA SER A 96 -0.01 2.57 19.03
C SER A 96 -0.34 1.29 18.26
N LEU A 97 0.64 0.82 17.48
CA LEU A 97 0.54 -0.49 16.88
C LEU A 97 0.51 -1.54 18.00
N PRO A 98 -0.33 -2.57 17.91
CA PRO A 98 -0.30 -3.66 18.87
C PRO A 98 1.11 -4.23 18.99
N GLY A 99 1.57 -4.47 20.19
CA GLY A 99 2.92 -4.79 20.67
C GLY A 99 3.96 -5.38 19.70
N GLU A 100 3.62 -6.40 18.91
CA GLU A 100 4.56 -7.04 17.99
C GLU A 100 4.74 -6.32 16.63
N ALA A 101 3.80 -5.49 16.22
CA ALA A 101 3.86 -4.79 14.92
C ALA A 101 4.90 -3.64 14.93
N VAL A 102 5.31 -3.25 16.10
CA VAL A 102 6.17 -2.07 16.36
C VAL A 102 7.54 -2.15 15.68
N GLN A 103 8.12 -3.35 15.54
CA GLN A 103 9.46 -3.56 14.99
C GLN A 103 9.47 -4.28 13.63
N ARG A 104 8.32 -4.48 12.99
CA ARG A 104 8.22 -5.23 11.75
C ARG A 104 8.47 -4.37 10.53
N CYS A 105 9.12 -4.97 9.57
CA CYS A 105 9.29 -4.40 8.24
C CYS A 105 8.11 -4.77 7.36
N PHE A 106 7.48 -3.79 6.74
CA PHE A 106 6.36 -3.98 5.85
C PHE A 106 6.78 -3.84 4.39
N VAL A 107 6.20 -4.67 3.52
CA VAL A 107 6.52 -4.71 2.08
C VAL A 107 5.29 -4.80 1.19
N GLY A 108 4.14 -4.49 1.71
CA GLY A 108 2.89 -4.44 0.97
C GLY A 108 1.83 -3.73 1.76
N SER A 109 0.96 -3.04 1.07
CA SER A 109 -0.17 -2.33 1.65
C SER A 109 -1.42 -2.52 0.78
N HIS A 110 -2.57 -2.61 1.44
CA HIS A 110 -3.89 -2.68 0.82
C HIS A 110 -4.79 -1.60 1.42
N GLU A 111 -5.88 -1.27 0.71
CA GLU A 111 -6.91 -0.33 1.20
C GLU A 111 -7.43 -0.72 2.57
N GLY A 112 -7.88 0.28 3.33
CA GLY A 112 -8.34 0.07 4.69
C GLY A 112 -7.22 -0.06 5.72
N GLY A 113 -5.96 0.24 5.34
CA GLY A 113 -4.83 0.27 6.26
C GLY A 113 -4.18 -1.07 6.54
N TRP A 114 -4.37 -2.05 5.68
CA TRP A 114 -3.70 -3.34 5.80
C TRP A 114 -2.27 -3.29 5.30
N VAL A 115 -1.35 -3.89 6.04
CA VAL A 115 0.08 -3.99 5.71
C VAL A 115 0.58 -5.42 5.91
N ALA A 116 1.53 -5.85 5.07
CA ALA A 116 2.09 -7.19 5.12
C ALA A 116 3.56 -7.17 5.52
N SER A 117 3.98 -8.08 6.42
CA SER A 117 5.37 -8.22 6.86
C SER A 117 6.26 -8.86 5.80
N SER A 118 7.56 -8.51 5.81
CA SER A 118 8.54 -8.93 4.80
C SER A 118 9.10 -10.33 5.02
N GLN A 119 8.99 -10.89 6.23
CA GLN A 119 9.64 -12.13 6.64
C GLN A 119 8.84 -12.85 7.73
N ALA A 120 9.18 -14.09 8.00
CA ALA A 120 8.54 -14.89 9.03
C ALA A 120 8.81 -14.32 10.46
N PRO A 121 7.83 -14.46 11.37
CA PRO A 121 6.48 -14.97 11.12
C PRO A 121 5.68 -13.98 10.27
N PHE A 122 5.19 -14.46 9.11
CA PHE A 122 4.42 -13.63 8.18
C PHE A 122 3.08 -13.25 8.81
N LYS A 123 2.78 -11.96 8.80
CA LYS A 123 1.50 -11.42 9.26
C LYS A 123 1.01 -10.32 8.32
N ILE A 124 -0.29 -10.24 8.16
CA ILE A 124 -0.97 -9.07 7.64
C ILE A 124 -1.61 -8.38 8.84
N ILE A 125 -1.39 -7.09 8.99
CA ILE A 125 -1.84 -6.33 10.15
C ILE A 125 -2.62 -5.12 9.66
N ASN A 126 -3.78 -4.88 10.24
CA ASN A 126 -4.48 -3.63 10.03
C ASN A 126 -3.85 -2.55 10.92
N PHE A 127 -3.25 -1.57 10.28
CA PHE A 127 -2.48 -0.51 10.94
C PHE A 127 -3.34 0.38 11.87
N PHE A 128 -4.65 0.45 11.64
CA PHE A 128 -5.55 1.33 12.39
C PHE A 128 -6.35 0.57 13.46
N THR A 129 -6.69 -0.68 13.22
CA THR A 129 -7.50 -1.49 14.15
C THR A 129 -6.71 -2.50 14.95
N GLY A 130 -5.48 -2.80 14.52
CA GLY A 130 -4.65 -3.85 15.10
C GLY A 130 -5.11 -5.27 14.77
N ALA A 131 -6.12 -5.44 13.91
CA ALA A 131 -6.53 -6.77 13.48
C ALA A 131 -5.40 -7.46 12.70
N GLU A 132 -5.20 -8.76 12.96
CA GLU A 132 -4.12 -9.54 12.38
C GLU A 132 -4.64 -10.75 11.62
N VAL A 133 -3.96 -11.08 10.51
CA VAL A 133 -4.10 -12.34 9.77
C VAL A 133 -2.75 -13.01 9.75
N ALA A 134 -2.62 -14.14 10.44
CA ALA A 134 -1.41 -14.94 10.45
C ALA A 134 -1.28 -15.74 9.14
N LEU A 135 -0.08 -15.78 8.59
CA LEU A 135 0.24 -16.53 7.38
C LEU A 135 1.21 -17.65 7.71
N SER A 136 1.07 -18.78 7.01
CA SER A 136 1.98 -19.91 7.18
C SER A 136 3.40 -19.55 6.71
N PRO A 137 4.46 -19.98 7.42
CA PRO A 137 5.83 -19.79 6.98
C PRO A 137 6.28 -20.84 5.94
N HIS A 138 5.48 -21.88 5.69
CA HIS A 138 5.85 -22.98 4.80
C HIS A 138 5.96 -22.51 3.35
N THR A 139 6.92 -23.07 2.63
CA THR A 139 7.20 -22.80 1.20
C THR A 139 7.07 -24.05 0.35
N ARG A 140 6.68 -23.88 -0.92
CA ARG A 140 6.67 -24.93 -1.96
C ARG A 140 7.36 -24.42 -3.22
N PRO A 141 8.46 -25.01 -3.72
CA PRO A 141 9.15 -26.14 -3.07
C PRO A 141 9.69 -25.74 -1.70
N HIS A 142 9.89 -26.75 -0.86
CA HIS A 142 10.54 -26.55 0.44
C HIS A 142 11.98 -26.06 0.21
N THR A 143 12.36 -24.99 0.88
CA THR A 143 13.71 -24.41 0.82
C THR A 143 14.21 -24.21 2.26
N ASP A 144 15.48 -24.50 2.49
CA ASP A 144 16.12 -24.23 3.77
C ASP A 144 16.38 -22.72 3.95
N ASP A 145 16.46 -21.98 2.85
CA ASP A 145 16.61 -20.54 2.88
C ASP A 145 15.33 -19.83 3.35
N PRO A 146 15.42 -18.85 4.25
CA PRO A 146 14.27 -18.09 4.69
C PRO A 146 13.66 -17.29 3.54
N LEU A 147 12.34 -17.41 3.38
CA LEU A 147 11.61 -16.60 2.42
C LEU A 147 11.67 -15.12 2.83
N LEU A 148 12.27 -14.31 1.99
CA LEU A 148 12.35 -12.85 2.15
C LEU A 148 11.61 -12.18 1.00
N LEU A 149 10.56 -11.44 1.32
CA LEU A 149 9.74 -10.73 0.36
C LEU A 149 10.17 -9.26 0.28
N ARG A 150 10.20 -8.72 -0.93
CA ARG A 150 10.52 -7.31 -1.23
C ARG A 150 9.27 -6.48 -1.46
N LYS A 151 8.24 -7.10 -2.03
CA LYS A 151 6.95 -6.50 -2.34
C LYS A 151 5.85 -7.54 -2.17
N ILE A 152 4.70 -7.14 -1.66
CA ILE A 152 3.48 -7.94 -1.62
C ILE A 152 2.34 -7.09 -2.18
N VAL A 153 1.54 -7.68 -3.07
CA VAL A 153 0.27 -7.14 -3.57
C VAL A 153 -0.86 -8.08 -3.23
N PHE A 154 -2.06 -7.54 -3.11
CA PHE A 154 -3.26 -8.24 -2.68
C PHE A 154 -4.27 -8.25 -3.82
N SER A 155 -4.92 -9.41 -4.07
CA SER A 155 -5.99 -9.48 -5.07
C SER A 155 -7.27 -8.80 -4.59
N GLU A 156 -7.52 -8.85 -3.28
CA GLU A 156 -8.69 -8.30 -2.62
C GLU A 156 -8.43 -8.13 -1.11
N GLN A 157 -9.46 -7.79 -0.35
CA GLN A 157 -9.33 -7.57 1.09
C GLN A 157 -8.79 -8.81 1.82
N PRO A 158 -7.74 -8.68 2.65
CA PRO A 158 -7.01 -9.81 3.21
C PRO A 158 -7.76 -10.60 4.29
N THR A 159 -8.95 -10.15 4.70
CA THR A 159 -9.86 -10.91 5.59
C THR A 159 -10.68 -11.96 4.85
N LEU A 160 -10.70 -11.93 3.52
CA LEU A 160 -11.42 -12.89 2.71
C LEU A 160 -10.54 -14.11 2.44
N SER A 161 -11.12 -15.31 2.58
CA SER A 161 -10.41 -16.58 2.30
C SER A 161 -10.06 -16.78 0.83
N SER A 162 -10.69 -16.03 -0.08
CA SER A 162 -10.41 -15.98 -1.50
C SER A 162 -9.17 -15.14 -1.83
N CYS A 163 -8.75 -14.24 -0.92
CA CYS A 163 -7.64 -13.33 -1.16
C CYS A 163 -6.35 -14.08 -1.51
N ILE A 164 -5.75 -13.66 -2.61
CA ILE A 164 -4.44 -14.13 -3.06
C ILE A 164 -3.42 -13.00 -2.80
N LEU A 165 -2.37 -13.37 -2.08
CA LEU A 165 -1.19 -12.54 -1.91
C LEU A 165 -0.17 -12.95 -2.97
N ALA A 166 0.35 -11.99 -3.70
CA ALA A 166 1.46 -12.22 -4.60
C ALA A 166 2.64 -11.34 -4.17
N GLY A 167 3.81 -11.94 -4.08
CA GLY A 167 5.02 -11.25 -3.64
C GLY A 167 6.19 -11.44 -4.59
N VAL A 168 7.09 -10.47 -4.61
CA VAL A 168 8.41 -10.58 -5.24
C VAL A 168 9.42 -10.93 -4.17
N THR A 169 10.11 -12.06 -4.34
CA THR A 169 11.16 -12.47 -3.41
C THR A 169 12.43 -11.64 -3.59
N ARG A 170 13.35 -11.73 -2.62
CA ARG A 170 14.69 -11.14 -2.75
C ARG A 170 15.47 -11.70 -3.95
N MET A 171 15.17 -12.94 -4.33
CA MET A 171 15.74 -13.61 -5.51
C MET A 171 15.01 -13.28 -6.82
N HIS A 172 14.11 -12.27 -6.82
CA HIS A 172 13.33 -11.87 -7.99
C HIS A 172 12.40 -12.94 -8.56
N GLN A 173 11.94 -13.85 -7.70
CA GLN A 173 10.95 -14.87 -8.04
C GLN A 173 9.56 -14.42 -7.58
N LEU A 174 8.52 -15.01 -8.14
CA LEU A 174 7.16 -14.87 -7.64
C LEU A 174 6.94 -15.81 -6.44
N ALA A 175 6.34 -15.28 -5.38
CA ALA A 175 5.80 -16.06 -4.28
C ALA A 175 4.30 -15.79 -4.17
N VAL A 176 3.47 -16.83 -4.09
CA VAL A 176 2.02 -16.70 -4.02
C VAL A 176 1.47 -17.46 -2.82
N TYR A 177 0.54 -16.83 -2.12
CA TYR A 177 -0.14 -17.41 -0.96
C TYR A 177 -1.64 -17.15 -1.06
N LYS A 178 -2.48 -18.15 -0.73
CA LYS A 178 -3.93 -17.97 -0.62
C LYS A 178 -4.34 -17.89 0.83
N VAL A 179 -4.98 -16.83 1.23
CA VAL A 179 -5.55 -16.66 2.57
C VAL A 179 -6.65 -17.72 2.77
N GLY A 180 -6.75 -18.28 3.98
CA GLY A 180 -7.70 -19.36 4.27
C GLY A 180 -7.23 -20.76 3.90
N CYS A 181 -6.04 -20.93 3.32
CA CYS A 181 -5.43 -22.24 3.03
C CYS A 181 -4.01 -22.34 3.62
N PRO A 182 -3.84 -22.26 4.95
CA PRO A 182 -2.53 -22.17 5.61
C PRO A 182 -1.64 -23.39 5.36
N GLU A 183 -2.20 -24.57 5.19
CA GLU A 183 -1.48 -25.83 4.88
C GLU A 183 -0.87 -25.83 3.47
N ALA A 184 -1.40 -25.00 2.56
CA ALA A 184 -0.80 -24.87 1.23
C ALA A 184 0.54 -24.13 1.26
N GLY A 185 0.72 -23.19 2.21
CA GLY A 185 1.94 -22.39 2.32
C GLY A 185 2.16 -21.46 1.12
N TRP A 186 3.36 -20.91 1.01
CA TRP A 186 3.79 -20.07 -0.11
C TRP A 186 4.24 -20.95 -1.29
N THR A 187 3.68 -20.71 -2.46
CA THR A 187 4.14 -21.31 -3.72
C THR A 187 5.14 -20.38 -4.38
N ILE A 188 6.40 -20.85 -4.54
CA ILE A 188 7.47 -20.06 -5.15
C ILE A 188 7.65 -20.48 -6.60
N ARG A 189 7.78 -19.50 -7.49
CA ARG A 189 7.96 -19.73 -8.93
C ARG A 189 8.99 -18.78 -9.52
N GLY A 190 10.08 -19.33 -10.07
CA GLY A 190 11.03 -18.62 -10.91
C GLY A 190 10.46 -18.33 -12.28
N LEU A 191 10.98 -17.31 -12.93
CA LEU A 191 10.73 -17.01 -14.34
C LEU A 191 11.59 -17.90 -15.25
N ARG A 192 11.41 -17.76 -16.55
CA ARG A 192 12.14 -18.54 -17.57
C ARG A 192 13.64 -18.16 -17.55
N GLY A 193 14.50 -19.17 -17.56
CA GLY A 193 15.96 -18.94 -17.56
C GLY A 193 16.42 -18.14 -16.31
N ASN A 194 17.20 -17.11 -16.54
CA ASN A 194 17.70 -16.21 -15.50
C ASN A 194 16.91 -14.88 -15.42
N ASP A 195 15.72 -14.84 -16.01
CA ASP A 195 14.91 -13.64 -16.02
C ASP A 195 14.48 -13.25 -14.58
N ARG A 196 14.39 -11.95 -14.33
CA ARG A 196 14.17 -11.39 -12.99
C ARG A 196 12.84 -10.65 -12.96
N LEU A 197 11.98 -11.04 -12.03
CA LEU A 197 10.74 -10.32 -11.77
C LEU A 197 11.06 -8.98 -11.07
N MET A 198 10.71 -7.88 -11.71
CA MET A 198 11.05 -6.55 -11.24
C MET A 198 9.93 -5.92 -10.42
N ASP A 199 8.70 -5.98 -10.93
CA ASP A 199 7.51 -5.46 -10.27
C ASP A 199 6.27 -6.29 -10.61
N ILE A 200 5.23 -6.20 -9.75
CA ILE A 200 3.96 -6.91 -9.92
C ILE A 200 2.78 -6.01 -9.53
N ALA A 201 1.64 -6.21 -10.20
CA ALA A 201 0.36 -5.59 -9.85
C ALA A 201 -0.81 -6.48 -10.26
N PHE A 202 -1.88 -6.46 -9.50
CA PHE A 202 -3.18 -6.93 -9.96
C PHE A 202 -3.84 -5.87 -10.85
N CYS A 203 -4.47 -6.31 -11.92
CA CYS A 203 -5.29 -5.49 -12.81
C CYS A 203 -6.49 -6.32 -13.26
N ASN A 204 -7.70 -5.87 -12.99
CA ASN A 204 -8.95 -6.61 -13.27
C ASN A 204 -8.93 -8.06 -12.72
N GLY A 205 -8.42 -8.26 -11.52
CA GLY A 205 -8.32 -9.58 -10.88
C GLY A 205 -7.21 -10.49 -11.41
N GLU A 206 -6.48 -10.07 -12.44
CA GLU A 206 -5.36 -10.80 -13.02
C GLU A 206 -4.02 -10.26 -12.54
N LEU A 207 -3.05 -11.13 -12.26
CA LEU A 207 -1.71 -10.73 -11.83
C LEU A 207 -0.79 -10.57 -13.03
N TYR A 208 -0.16 -9.41 -13.11
CA TYR A 208 0.87 -9.08 -14.09
C TYR A 208 2.21 -8.79 -13.41
N GLY A 209 3.30 -9.00 -14.15
CA GLY A 209 4.65 -8.66 -13.70
C GLY A 209 5.51 -8.14 -14.84
N THR A 210 6.39 -7.19 -14.52
CA THR A 210 7.47 -6.74 -15.42
C THR A 210 8.73 -7.49 -15.10
N THR A 211 9.52 -7.76 -16.14
CA THR A 211 10.80 -8.45 -16.02
C THR A 211 11.97 -7.47 -16.21
N GLN A 212 13.18 -8.00 -16.18
CA GLN A 212 14.36 -7.20 -16.51
C GLN A 212 14.37 -6.79 -17.99
N ASP A 213 13.82 -7.64 -18.88
CA ASP A 213 13.62 -7.28 -20.27
C ASP A 213 12.45 -6.29 -20.41
N PRO A 214 12.64 -5.12 -21.02
CA PRO A 214 11.60 -4.11 -21.15
C PRO A 214 10.41 -4.54 -22.02
N ASP A 215 10.64 -5.44 -22.95
CA ASP A 215 9.62 -5.91 -23.88
C ASP A 215 8.79 -7.09 -23.33
N ASP A 216 9.18 -7.64 -22.16
CA ASP A 216 8.50 -8.75 -21.54
C ASP A 216 7.54 -8.30 -20.42
N LEU A 217 6.27 -8.53 -20.65
CA LEU A 217 5.22 -8.53 -19.64
C LEU A 217 4.80 -9.97 -19.36
N VAL A 218 4.71 -10.32 -18.09
CA VAL A 218 4.32 -11.65 -17.65
C VAL A 218 2.93 -11.58 -17.03
N LYS A 219 2.03 -12.47 -17.47
CA LYS A 219 0.74 -12.73 -16.84
C LYS A 219 0.83 -14.04 -16.08
N PHE A 220 0.34 -14.05 -14.83
CA PHE A 220 0.31 -15.22 -13.98
C PHE A 220 -1.12 -15.75 -13.87
N GLU A 221 -1.30 -17.04 -14.13
CA GLU A 221 -2.56 -17.76 -13.97
C GLU A 221 -2.46 -18.69 -12.77
N PHE A 222 -3.35 -18.51 -11.79
CA PHE A 222 -3.38 -19.34 -10.59
C PHE A 222 -4.10 -20.65 -10.85
N VAL A 223 -3.46 -21.76 -10.50
CA VAL A 223 -4.04 -23.09 -10.58
C VAL A 223 -4.54 -23.51 -9.21
N VAL A 224 -5.84 -23.66 -9.08
CA VAL A 224 -6.48 -24.12 -7.85
C VAL A 224 -7.02 -25.53 -8.04
N ASN A 225 -7.00 -26.34 -6.95
CA ASN A 225 -7.59 -27.68 -6.96
C ASN A 225 -9.10 -27.61 -6.71
N LYS A 226 -9.76 -28.80 -6.72
CA LYS A 226 -11.21 -28.93 -6.44
C LYS A 226 -11.65 -28.44 -5.07
N HIS A 227 -10.73 -28.30 -4.13
CA HIS A 227 -10.98 -27.76 -2.78
C HIS A 227 -10.66 -26.26 -2.68
N GLY A 228 -10.35 -25.62 -3.80
CA GLY A 228 -10.01 -24.19 -3.84
C GLY A 228 -8.60 -23.84 -3.33
N ALA A 229 -7.77 -24.83 -2.96
CA ALA A 229 -6.39 -24.56 -2.56
C ALA A 229 -5.52 -24.27 -3.78
N LEU A 230 -4.59 -23.31 -3.62
CA LEU A 230 -3.60 -22.98 -4.65
C LEU A 230 -2.59 -24.13 -4.78
N VAL A 231 -2.48 -24.71 -5.96
CA VAL A 231 -1.57 -25.83 -6.24
C VAL A 231 -0.47 -25.49 -7.24
N GLY A 232 -0.56 -24.35 -7.90
CA GLY A 232 0.47 -23.92 -8.84
C GLY A 232 0.19 -22.58 -9.49
N VAL A 233 1.16 -22.14 -10.29
CA VAL A 233 1.08 -20.92 -11.09
C VAL A 233 1.61 -21.21 -12.48
N LYS A 234 0.82 -20.91 -13.51
CA LYS A 234 1.25 -20.89 -14.90
C LYS A 234 1.73 -19.49 -15.27
N ILE A 235 2.75 -19.44 -16.10
CA ILE A 235 3.41 -18.21 -16.51
C ILE A 235 3.19 -18.02 -18.01
N HIS A 236 2.58 -16.89 -18.37
CA HIS A 236 2.31 -16.52 -19.76
C HIS A 236 3.12 -15.28 -20.11
N TYR A 237 4.12 -15.43 -20.95
CA TYR A 237 4.88 -14.31 -21.46
C TYR A 237 4.08 -13.56 -22.53
N ARG A 238 4.08 -12.24 -22.45
CA ARG A 238 3.45 -11.32 -23.38
C ARG A 238 4.52 -10.37 -23.91
N PHE A 239 4.88 -10.53 -25.15
CA PHE A 239 5.78 -9.57 -25.78
C PHE A 239 5.03 -8.27 -26.07
N CYS A 240 5.53 -7.17 -25.51
CA CYS A 240 4.92 -5.86 -25.60
C CYS A 240 5.89 -4.90 -26.24
N MET A 241 5.54 -4.34 -27.39
CA MET A 241 6.40 -3.35 -28.04
C MET A 241 6.38 -2.03 -27.25
N LEU A 242 7.54 -1.58 -26.78
CA LEU A 242 7.70 -0.29 -26.09
C LEU A 242 7.94 0.90 -27.05
N GLY A 243 7.90 0.66 -28.35
CA GLY A 243 8.09 1.69 -29.38
C GLY A 243 9.54 2.15 -29.51
N ARG A 244 9.73 3.48 -29.71
CA ARG A 244 11.09 4.09 -29.88
C ARG A 244 11.83 4.34 -28.57
N TYR A 245 11.24 3.97 -27.46
CA TYR A 245 11.84 4.22 -26.14
C TYR A 245 12.93 3.17 -25.90
N ARG A 246 14.18 3.51 -26.26
CA ARG A 246 15.35 2.70 -25.88
C ARG A 246 15.64 2.95 -24.41
N GLU A 247 15.27 2.00 -23.59
CA GLU A 247 15.59 2.05 -22.17
C GLU A 247 17.05 1.66 -21.92
N SER A 248 17.67 2.36 -20.99
CA SER A 248 18.86 1.87 -20.33
C SER A 248 18.46 0.75 -19.36
N PRO A 249 19.26 -0.33 -19.19
CA PRO A 249 19.02 -1.36 -18.20
C PRO A 249 18.97 -0.84 -16.76
N GLU A 250 19.35 0.40 -16.54
CA GLU A 250 19.30 1.09 -15.24
C GLU A 250 17.94 1.72 -14.92
N HIS A 251 16.93 1.59 -15.78
CA HIS A 251 15.61 2.14 -15.53
C HIS A 251 14.84 1.32 -14.49
N ILE A 252 14.18 2.02 -13.57
CA ILE A 252 13.29 1.42 -12.58
C ILE A 252 11.87 1.48 -13.13
N ARG A 253 11.17 0.35 -13.11
CA ARG A 253 9.80 0.22 -13.61
C ARG A 253 8.86 -0.10 -12.48
N TYR A 254 7.69 0.51 -12.54
CA TYR A 254 6.55 0.24 -11.67
C TYR A 254 5.36 -0.11 -12.53
N ILE A 255 4.56 -1.08 -12.10
CA ILE A 255 3.26 -1.31 -12.70
C ILE A 255 2.15 -1.08 -11.67
N VAL A 256 1.05 -0.52 -12.16
CA VAL A 256 -0.10 -0.16 -11.34
C VAL A 256 -1.38 -0.25 -12.18
N GLU A 257 -2.48 -0.60 -11.54
CA GLU A 257 -3.80 -0.47 -12.15
C GLU A 257 -4.29 0.96 -12.09
N LEU A 258 -4.77 1.49 -13.21
CA LEU A 258 -5.43 2.79 -13.33
C LEU A 258 -6.71 2.64 -14.14
N ARG A 259 -7.87 2.71 -13.49
CA ARG A 259 -9.21 2.60 -14.12
C ARG A 259 -9.39 1.30 -14.92
N GLY A 260 -8.91 0.18 -14.41
CA GLY A 260 -8.97 -1.11 -15.07
C GLY A 260 -7.94 -1.30 -16.20
N GLU A 261 -7.05 -0.34 -16.42
CA GLU A 261 -5.94 -0.46 -17.36
C GLU A 261 -4.62 -0.67 -16.63
N LEU A 262 -3.74 -1.50 -17.18
CA LEU A 262 -2.39 -1.67 -16.66
C LEU A 262 -1.51 -0.52 -17.15
N VAL A 263 -0.94 0.22 -16.21
CA VAL A 263 -0.02 1.33 -16.47
C VAL A 263 1.37 0.97 -15.97
N MET A 264 2.37 1.12 -16.82
CA MET A 264 3.78 1.04 -16.48
C MET A 264 4.35 2.45 -16.34
N VAL A 265 5.07 2.70 -15.26
CA VAL A 265 5.78 3.95 -15.03
C VAL A 265 7.28 3.68 -14.98
N VAL A 266 8.02 4.36 -15.82
CA VAL A 266 9.47 4.22 -15.96
C VAL A 266 10.16 5.44 -15.38
N ARG A 267 11.18 5.20 -14.57
CA ARG A 267 12.06 6.23 -14.02
C ARG A 267 13.50 5.97 -14.40
N GLY A 268 14.16 6.92 -15.04
CA GLY A 268 15.60 6.85 -15.33
C GLY A 268 16.43 6.94 -14.05
N TYR A 269 17.36 6.00 -13.85
CA TYR A 269 18.20 5.95 -12.65
C TYR A 269 19.18 7.13 -12.55
N ARG A 270 19.72 7.57 -13.68
CA ARG A 270 20.72 8.67 -13.78
C ARG A 270 20.22 9.92 -14.49
N SER A 271 19.08 9.84 -15.18
CA SER A 271 18.55 11.03 -15.84
C SER A 271 17.62 11.76 -14.87
N TYR A 272 17.86 13.03 -14.70
CA TYR A 272 16.97 13.97 -14.03
C TYR A 272 15.66 14.20 -14.81
N LYS A 273 15.43 13.40 -15.86
CA LYS A 273 14.24 13.45 -16.71
C LYS A 273 13.14 12.62 -16.08
N GLY A 274 12.60 13.04 -14.98
CA GLY A 274 11.33 12.64 -14.41
C GLY A 274 10.83 11.20 -14.64
N PHE A 275 9.53 11.06 -14.67
CA PHE A 275 8.83 9.81 -14.93
C PHE A 275 8.17 9.84 -16.30
N THR A 276 8.18 8.70 -17.00
CA THR A 276 7.38 8.47 -18.20
C THR A 276 6.39 7.35 -17.91
N ALA A 277 5.13 7.55 -18.25
CA ALA A 277 4.08 6.57 -18.04
C ALA A 277 3.56 6.02 -19.37
N PHE A 278 3.22 4.72 -19.36
CA PHE A 278 2.70 4.02 -20.52
C PHE A 278 1.49 3.17 -20.10
N ARG A 279 0.44 3.13 -20.92
CA ARG A 279 -0.66 2.19 -20.75
C ARG A 279 -0.52 1.02 -21.70
N LEU A 280 -0.93 -0.15 -21.24
CA LEU A 280 -0.98 -1.36 -22.06
C LEU A 280 -2.21 -1.29 -22.98
N VAL A 281 -1.99 -1.43 -24.28
CA VAL A 281 -3.06 -1.48 -25.28
C VAL A 281 -2.98 -2.81 -26.00
N HIS A 282 -4.14 -3.45 -26.12
CA HIS A 282 -4.33 -4.65 -26.94
C HIS A 282 -4.81 -4.25 -28.33
N GLY A 283 -4.19 -4.75 -29.38
CA GLY A 283 -4.62 -4.47 -30.76
C GLY A 283 -3.85 -5.31 -31.78
N ASN A 284 -4.41 -5.41 -32.99
CA ASN A 284 -3.68 -5.94 -34.15
C ASN A 284 -2.65 -4.89 -34.58
N ILE A 285 -1.49 -4.93 -33.96
CA ILE A 285 -0.36 -4.10 -34.35
C ILE A 285 0.26 -4.80 -35.53
N GLY A 286 0.06 -4.24 -36.73
CA GLY A 286 0.53 -4.79 -38.00
C GLY A 286 2.01 -5.19 -37.93
N MET A 287 2.37 -6.20 -38.70
CA MET A 287 3.75 -6.69 -38.81
C MET A 287 4.71 -5.54 -39.02
N HIS A 288 5.72 -5.42 -38.15
CA HIS A 288 6.85 -4.57 -38.45
C HIS A 288 7.58 -5.17 -39.65
N PRO A 289 7.84 -4.42 -40.75
CA PRO A 289 8.39 -4.99 -41.99
C PRO A 289 9.75 -5.67 -41.82
N SER A 290 10.44 -5.45 -40.71
CA SER A 290 11.77 -5.99 -40.44
C SER A 290 11.83 -7.11 -39.38
N SER A 291 10.70 -7.53 -38.77
CA SER A 291 10.69 -8.60 -37.78
C SER A 291 9.96 -9.83 -38.30
N TYR A 292 10.70 -10.79 -38.76
CA TYR A 292 10.18 -12.08 -39.30
C TYR A 292 9.43 -12.95 -38.30
N TYR A 293 9.35 -12.61 -36.97
CA TYR A 293 8.99 -13.61 -35.97
C TYR A 293 7.97 -13.18 -34.90
N TYR A 294 7.56 -11.90 -34.76
CA TYR A 294 6.71 -11.51 -33.65
C TYR A 294 5.46 -10.74 -34.07
N ASN A 295 4.32 -11.39 -33.90
CA ASN A 295 3.02 -10.75 -34.00
C ASN A 295 2.69 -10.13 -32.62
N TYR A 296 3.08 -8.89 -32.40
CA TYR A 296 2.83 -8.19 -31.13
C TYR A 296 1.32 -7.91 -30.99
N LYS A 297 0.71 -8.58 -30.02
CA LYS A 297 -0.70 -8.33 -29.65
C LYS A 297 -0.85 -7.19 -28.65
N TYR A 298 0.24 -6.77 -28.05
CA TYR A 298 0.27 -5.76 -27.00
C TYR A 298 1.30 -4.67 -27.31
N LYS A 299 0.97 -3.44 -26.91
CA LYS A 299 1.84 -2.28 -27.09
C LYS A 299 1.72 -1.36 -25.88
N TRP A 300 2.85 -0.84 -25.44
CA TRP A 300 2.90 0.26 -24.49
C TRP A 300 2.73 1.59 -25.21
N VAL A 301 1.72 2.36 -24.83
CA VAL A 301 1.42 3.69 -25.39
C VAL A 301 1.61 4.73 -24.31
N GLU A 302 2.42 5.73 -24.60
CA GLU A 302 2.73 6.80 -23.66
C GLU A 302 1.47 7.55 -23.20
N VAL A 303 1.42 7.87 -21.91
CA VAL A 303 0.30 8.53 -21.24
C VAL A 303 0.77 9.86 -20.68
N TYR A 304 0.10 10.93 -21.03
CA TYR A 304 0.42 12.29 -20.59
C TYR A 304 -0.50 12.80 -19.48
N SER A 305 -1.55 12.07 -19.18
CA SER A 305 -2.51 12.45 -18.14
C SER A 305 -3.15 11.23 -17.45
N PHE A 306 -3.24 11.32 -16.13
CA PHE A 306 -3.95 10.35 -15.29
C PHE A 306 -5.37 10.82 -14.95
N GLY A 307 -5.81 11.96 -15.51
CA GLY A 307 -7.12 12.57 -15.25
C GLY A 307 -7.21 13.07 -13.81
N ASP A 308 -8.21 12.57 -13.08
CA ASP A 308 -8.49 12.89 -11.69
C ASP A 308 -7.72 12.01 -10.68
N TYR A 309 -6.82 11.15 -11.17
CA TYR A 309 -5.98 10.28 -10.32
C TYR A 309 -4.60 10.90 -10.07
N ALA A 310 -4.02 10.47 -8.95
CA ALA A 310 -2.60 10.58 -8.64
C ALA A 310 -2.00 9.18 -8.50
N LEU A 311 -0.75 9.00 -8.93
CA LEU A 311 -0.03 7.75 -8.77
C LEU A 311 0.90 7.84 -7.56
N PHE A 312 0.75 6.91 -6.62
CA PHE A 312 1.64 6.73 -5.48
C PHE A 312 2.53 5.54 -5.74
N LEU A 313 3.81 5.77 -5.96
CA LEU A 313 4.78 4.76 -6.37
C LEU A 313 5.84 4.55 -5.29
N GLY A 314 6.24 3.32 -5.10
CA GLY A 314 7.31 2.96 -4.17
C GLY A 314 7.82 1.54 -4.39
N PRO A 315 8.96 1.20 -3.79
CA PRO A 315 9.59 -0.12 -3.98
C PRO A 315 8.76 -1.27 -3.43
N THR A 316 7.89 -1.00 -2.47
CA THR A 316 7.12 -2.01 -1.74
C THR A 316 5.63 -1.96 -2.03
N CYS A 317 5.13 -0.80 -2.45
CA CYS A 317 3.72 -0.60 -2.75
C CYS A 317 3.55 0.51 -3.79
N SER A 318 2.67 0.27 -4.77
CA SER A 318 2.29 1.26 -5.80
C SER A 318 0.79 1.20 -6.04
N LYS A 319 0.14 2.37 -6.15
CA LYS A 319 -1.30 2.46 -6.39
C LYS A 319 -1.70 3.77 -7.06
N ALA A 320 -2.73 3.71 -7.91
CA ALA A 320 -3.44 4.90 -8.37
C ALA A 320 -4.58 5.23 -7.40
N VAL A 321 -4.69 6.49 -7.02
CA VAL A 321 -5.72 6.99 -6.08
C VAL A 321 -6.45 8.15 -6.73
N GLN A 322 -7.78 8.11 -6.69
CA GLN A 322 -8.61 9.20 -7.16
C GLN A 322 -8.51 10.37 -6.20
N VAL A 323 -8.21 11.56 -6.72
CA VAL A 323 -8.10 12.79 -5.93
C VAL A 323 -9.45 13.50 -5.95
N PRO A 324 -10.10 13.70 -4.80
CA PRO A 324 -11.41 14.35 -4.73
C PRO A 324 -11.37 15.78 -5.27
N ALA A 325 -12.43 16.20 -5.94
CA ALA A 325 -12.61 17.59 -6.34
C ALA A 325 -12.87 18.46 -5.09
N GLY A 326 -12.20 19.62 -4.99
CA GLY A 326 -12.46 20.62 -3.94
C GLY A 326 -11.80 20.37 -2.58
N GLY A 327 -10.87 19.41 -2.47
CA GLY A 327 -10.06 19.22 -1.26
C GLY A 327 -8.97 20.29 -1.15
N HIS A 328 -8.78 20.83 0.08
CA HIS A 328 -7.64 21.70 0.41
C HIS A 328 -6.37 20.89 0.65
N TYR A 329 -6.13 19.89 -0.19
CA TYR A 329 -5.00 18.96 -0.02
C TYR A 329 -3.80 19.43 -0.83
N ASP A 330 -2.63 19.22 -0.28
CA ASP A 330 -1.36 19.43 -0.99
C ASP A 330 -1.13 18.33 -2.09
N ILE A 331 -2.07 17.40 -2.21
CA ILE A 331 -2.07 16.34 -3.23
C ILE A 331 -2.93 16.76 -4.41
N GLN A 332 -2.30 16.77 -5.57
CA GLN A 332 -2.87 17.24 -6.83
C GLN A 332 -3.17 16.05 -7.74
N LYS A 333 -4.30 16.13 -8.46
CA LYS A 333 -4.61 15.21 -9.55
C LYS A 333 -3.54 15.27 -10.65
N ASN A 334 -3.43 14.21 -11.41
CA ASN A 334 -2.47 14.08 -12.51
C ASN A 334 -1.00 14.22 -12.08
N HIS A 335 -0.68 13.79 -10.84
CA HIS A 335 0.68 13.85 -10.28
C HIS A 335 1.19 12.47 -9.88
N ILE A 336 2.52 12.33 -9.84
CA ILE A 336 3.21 11.15 -9.32
C ILE A 336 3.84 11.51 -7.98
N TYR A 337 3.52 10.74 -6.95
CA TYR A 337 4.08 10.79 -5.61
C TYR A 337 4.96 9.57 -5.41
N PHE A 338 6.24 9.78 -5.25
CA PHE A 338 7.22 8.72 -5.28
C PHE A 338 7.98 8.59 -3.95
N SER A 339 7.93 7.41 -3.35
CA SER A 339 8.76 7.06 -2.20
C SER A 339 10.13 6.58 -2.71
N HIS A 340 11.20 7.32 -2.40
CA HIS A 340 12.52 7.05 -2.95
C HIS A 340 13.08 5.71 -2.45
N HIS A 341 13.77 4.97 -3.33
CA HIS A 341 14.36 3.65 -3.04
C HIS A 341 15.53 3.69 -2.06
N ARG A 342 16.17 4.83 -1.92
CA ARG A 342 17.35 4.95 -1.06
C ARG A 342 16.97 5.57 0.26
N CYS A 343 17.43 4.96 1.33
CA CYS A 343 17.46 5.58 2.65
C CYS A 343 18.64 6.55 2.70
N LEU A 344 18.37 7.78 3.09
CA LEU A 344 19.43 8.73 3.33
C LEU A 344 19.96 8.53 4.76
N ARG A 345 21.26 8.41 4.91
CA ARG A 345 21.89 8.38 6.25
C ARG A 345 21.77 9.75 6.92
N ARG A 346 21.83 9.79 8.28
CA ARG A 346 21.71 11.06 9.04
C ARG A 346 22.66 12.15 8.57
N ASN A 347 23.85 11.80 8.07
CA ASN A 347 24.88 12.73 7.61
C ASN A 347 24.94 12.86 6.08
N SER A 348 23.94 12.35 5.35
CA SER A 348 23.90 12.48 3.90
C SER A 348 23.47 13.89 3.53
N GLU A 349 24.10 14.44 2.50
CA GLU A 349 23.66 15.71 1.92
C GLU A 349 22.23 15.57 1.38
N ILE A 350 21.43 16.59 1.67
CA ILE A 350 20.08 16.71 1.14
C ILE A 350 20.18 16.94 -0.36
N PRO A 351 19.42 16.22 -1.20
CA PRO A 351 19.42 16.48 -2.63
C PRO A 351 19.15 17.94 -2.94
N ASN A 352 19.97 18.55 -3.80
CA ASN A 352 19.82 19.95 -4.20
C ASN A 352 18.37 20.25 -4.65
N GLY A 353 17.81 21.34 -4.16
CA GLY A 353 16.44 21.76 -4.46
C GLY A 353 15.34 20.97 -3.71
N ALA A 354 15.68 20.06 -2.78
CA ALA A 354 14.71 19.45 -1.91
C ALA A 354 14.25 20.44 -0.85
N LYS A 355 12.92 20.64 -0.75
CA LYS A 355 12.32 21.43 0.34
C LYS A 355 12.10 20.53 1.54
N VAL A 356 12.49 21.00 2.72
CA VAL A 356 12.21 20.30 3.98
C VAL A 356 10.71 20.42 4.24
N PHE A 357 10.00 19.29 4.29
CA PHE A 357 8.58 19.31 4.58
C PHE A 357 8.30 19.29 6.07
N LEU A 358 9.21 18.73 6.88
CA LEU A 358 9.10 18.72 8.32
C LEU A 358 10.47 18.66 8.99
N THR A 359 10.72 19.66 9.79
CA THR A 359 11.49 19.54 11.00
C THR A 359 10.51 19.35 12.16
N THR A 360 10.05 18.13 12.43
CA THR A 360 9.69 17.85 13.80
C THR A 360 11.01 17.81 14.56
N VAL A 361 11.31 18.90 15.20
CA VAL A 361 12.37 19.00 16.20
C VAL A 361 11.88 18.28 17.45
N ASN A 362 11.69 16.98 17.31
CA ASN A 362 11.68 16.07 18.42
C ASN A 362 13.01 15.32 18.32
N ASP A 363 13.64 15.03 19.43
CA ASP A 363 15.00 14.52 19.63
C ASP A 363 15.44 13.31 18.76
N ASP A 364 14.61 12.79 17.91
CA ASP A 364 14.79 11.55 17.18
C ASP A 364 15.34 11.70 15.75
N GLY A 365 15.48 12.89 15.24
CA GLY A 365 16.23 13.18 14.02
C GLY A 365 15.66 12.65 12.68
N TYR A 366 14.36 12.31 12.63
CA TYR A 366 13.70 11.96 11.37
C TYR A 366 13.37 13.21 10.57
N ARG A 367 13.67 13.17 9.27
CA ARG A 367 13.28 14.23 8.35
C ARG A 367 12.74 13.62 7.09
N VAL A 368 11.58 14.08 6.67
CA VAL A 368 11.00 13.74 5.37
C VAL A 368 11.21 14.94 4.45
N TYR A 369 11.77 14.69 3.30
CA TYR A 369 12.01 15.70 2.29
C TYR A 369 11.19 15.37 1.06
N TYR A 370 10.71 16.38 0.37
CA TYR A 370 10.23 16.21 -0.98
C TYR A 370 10.94 17.17 -1.92
N LYS A 371 11.11 16.73 -3.14
CA LYS A 371 11.57 17.54 -4.27
C LYS A 371 10.49 17.52 -5.34
N LYS A 372 10.10 18.71 -5.80
CA LYS A 372 9.31 18.85 -7.01
C LYS A 372 10.27 18.77 -8.19
N ASP A 373 10.09 17.82 -9.11
CA ASP A 373 10.88 17.75 -10.32
C ASP A 373 10.50 18.89 -11.24
N GLU A 374 11.51 19.70 -11.65
CA GLU A 374 11.32 20.77 -12.59
C GLU A 374 10.89 20.19 -13.95
N GLY A 375 9.75 20.64 -14.46
CA GLY A 375 9.19 20.20 -15.74
C GLY A 375 8.32 18.96 -15.70
N ASN A 376 8.20 18.24 -14.56
CA ASN A 376 7.35 17.08 -14.39
C ASN A 376 6.38 17.23 -13.21
N LEU A 377 5.20 16.61 -13.38
CA LEU A 377 4.15 16.56 -12.38
C LEU A 377 4.47 15.48 -11.33
N SER A 378 5.66 15.57 -10.68
CA SER A 378 6.07 14.56 -9.69
C SER A 378 6.62 15.17 -8.41
N ARG A 379 6.39 14.48 -7.29
CA ARG A 379 6.99 14.75 -5.98
C ARG A 379 7.71 13.52 -5.47
N VAL A 380 8.97 13.68 -5.10
CA VAL A 380 9.80 12.61 -4.59
C VAL A 380 10.00 12.79 -3.09
N TYR A 381 9.63 11.79 -2.31
CA TYR A 381 9.79 11.78 -0.86
C TYR A 381 11.07 11.03 -0.48
N TYR A 382 11.93 11.70 0.28
CA TYR A 382 13.12 11.13 0.87
C TYR A 382 12.95 11.09 2.38
N ALA A 383 13.36 10.01 3.02
CA ALA A 383 13.43 9.92 4.46
C ALA A 383 14.87 9.81 4.93
N ILE A 384 15.22 10.57 5.96
CA ILE A 384 16.53 10.52 6.62
C ILE A 384 16.37 9.85 7.99
N GLY A 385 17.37 9.06 8.37
CA GLY A 385 17.36 8.39 9.66
C GLY A 385 16.52 7.11 9.71
N VAL A 386 16.01 6.63 8.57
CA VAL A 386 15.29 5.37 8.45
C VAL A 386 16.20 4.28 7.90
N VAL A 387 15.94 3.03 8.26
CA VAL A 387 16.71 1.86 7.80
C VAL A 387 16.29 1.44 6.40
N ARG A 388 15.03 1.66 6.03
CA ARG A 388 14.44 1.26 4.76
C ARG A 388 13.69 2.40 4.10
N PRO A 389 13.47 2.32 2.78
CA PRO A 389 12.63 3.28 2.07
C PRO A 389 11.23 3.37 2.69
N PRO A 390 10.64 4.59 2.75
CA PRO A 390 9.27 4.76 3.22
C PRO A 390 8.28 3.96 2.37
N MET A 391 7.24 3.44 2.99
CA MET A 391 6.18 2.68 2.32
C MET A 391 4.86 3.44 2.34
N TRP A 392 4.17 3.51 1.21
CA TRP A 392 2.81 4.02 1.15
C TRP A 392 1.84 3.09 1.87
N ILE A 393 1.00 3.64 2.74
CA ILE A 393 -0.15 2.97 3.34
C ILE A 393 -1.42 3.71 2.91
N PHE A 394 -2.48 2.95 2.64
CA PHE A 394 -3.77 3.46 2.20
C PHE A 394 -4.76 3.36 3.36
N PRO A 395 -5.02 4.47 4.08
CA PRO A 395 -5.96 4.49 5.18
C PRO A 395 -7.34 4.01 4.75
N PRO A 396 -8.21 3.57 5.70
CA PRO A 396 -9.59 3.29 5.36
C PRO A 396 -10.24 4.54 4.77
N GLY A 397 -11.01 4.37 3.71
CA GLY A 397 -11.92 5.42 3.22
C GLY A 397 -12.96 5.67 4.31
N ILE A 398 -12.93 6.82 4.92
CA ILE A 398 -13.75 7.18 6.07
C ILE A 398 -14.67 8.33 5.69
#